data_2f585b6c60921344db416c3a3492f7c9
#
_entry.id   2f585b6c60921344db416c3a3492f7c9
#
_cell.length_a   1.000
_cell.length_b   1.000
_cell.length_c   1.000
_cell.angle_alpha   90.00
_cell.angle_beta   90.00
_cell.angle_gamma   90.00
#
_symmetry.space_group_name_H-M   'P 1'
#
loop_
_entity.id
_entity.type
_entity.pdbx_description
1 polymer ?
#
loop_
_entity_poly.entity_id
_entity_poly.type
_entity_poly.pdbx_seq_one_letter_code
_entity_poly.pdbx_strand_id
1 'polypeptide(L)'
;MIIHTSGLEGAERLVIDLGPESREAAHLAAASCDLLQPLVEFVCEQDGKGEGGNERRRVVLIRFLVNLLGCPLSILSQHPEVSKEGVEVHPATWVTMEKACKFLSSLTSNMVNLIVEEEKDEEVEPTGLPTMYYWLLGECQQKDEIPQVYSHLHLLHLSSPHICLLLRQTEEMRVHKGLILLLRRLEALPPSSLPAEEAENPIVTSLVEPLSKVIVHHDSKELRQMGFSCYRGLLSAFSLEGRYAYFLFLLNKITHSGLLGWTVTQVKEALSASLNPATSCTLYHGPGLVRLANKIYALEQGPETDLLEASHHILDTINFSVFLLTRDKENIIGGKTLLMPKMRDWTEKLTKGLDLSVAHYKQRLLQPEEETGPEIQAQVGGVVMPKMDRKQKERVLKDALNTFDLIQFNLVRLRDLLDL
;
A
#
# COMPACT_ATOMS: atom_id res chain seq x y z
N MET A 1 -22.15 35.74 9.31
CA MET A 1 -20.72 35.86 9.65
C MET A 1 -19.99 35.05 8.60
N ILE A 2 -19.35 35.71 7.66
CA ILE A 2 -18.59 35.04 6.58
C ILE A 2 -17.26 34.62 7.22
N ILE A 3 -17.14 33.36 7.57
CA ILE A 3 -15.83 32.80 7.90
C ILE A 3 -15.10 32.74 6.56
N HIS A 4 -14.19 33.67 6.33
CA HIS A 4 -13.42 33.70 5.10
C HIS A 4 -12.55 32.46 5.01
N THR A 5 -12.73 31.67 3.96
CA THR A 5 -11.86 30.55 3.53
C THR A 5 -10.42 31.02 3.26
N SER A 6 -10.23 32.36 3.09
CA SER A 6 -8.92 32.98 2.85
C SER A 6 -7.81 32.62 3.88
N GLY A 7 -8.19 32.30 5.12
CA GLY A 7 -7.23 31.87 6.13
C GLY A 7 -6.70 30.44 5.88
N LEU A 8 -7.57 29.55 5.42
CA LEU A 8 -7.19 28.16 5.06
C LEU A 8 -6.34 28.13 3.78
N GLU A 9 -6.73 28.90 2.76
CA GLU A 9 -5.94 29.06 1.52
C GLU A 9 -4.55 29.64 1.81
N GLY A 10 -4.46 30.58 2.77
CA GLY A 10 -3.18 31.13 3.20
C GLY A 10 -2.29 30.10 3.88
N ALA A 11 -2.87 29.24 4.75
CA ALA A 11 -2.15 28.17 5.42
C ALA A 11 -1.70 27.08 4.43
N GLU A 12 -2.54 26.76 3.44
CA GLU A 12 -2.21 25.81 2.38
C GLU A 12 -0.99 26.27 1.55
N ARG A 13 -1.01 27.53 1.11
CA ARG A 13 0.13 28.13 0.39
C ARG A 13 1.42 28.10 1.20
N LEU A 14 1.35 28.42 2.49
CA LEU A 14 2.51 28.35 3.37
C LEU A 14 3.08 26.93 3.51
N VAL A 15 2.22 25.91 3.55
CA VAL A 15 2.69 24.51 3.60
C VAL A 15 3.34 24.10 2.27
N ILE A 16 2.79 24.52 1.14
CA ILE A 16 3.34 24.26 -0.18
C ILE A 16 4.71 24.94 -0.33
N ASP A 17 4.83 26.18 0.13
CA ASP A 17 6.05 26.98 -0.02
C ASP A 17 7.15 26.60 0.99
N LEU A 18 6.78 26.29 2.25
CA LEU A 18 7.71 26.10 3.39
C LEU A 18 7.85 24.62 3.84
N GLY A 19 7.01 23.72 3.32
CA GLY A 19 7.05 22.31 3.61
C GLY A 19 6.27 21.88 4.88
N PRO A 20 6.28 20.56 5.18
CA PRO A 20 5.44 19.95 6.23
C PRO A 20 5.84 20.33 7.67
N GLU A 21 7.04 20.85 7.89
CA GLU A 21 7.54 21.31 9.19
C GLU A 21 7.32 22.81 9.41
N SER A 22 6.48 23.47 8.58
CA SER A 22 6.22 24.91 8.67
C SER A 22 5.54 25.26 9.97
N ARG A 23 6.26 25.94 10.87
CA ARG A 23 5.73 26.48 12.12
C ARG A 23 4.68 27.57 11.89
N GLU A 24 4.83 28.36 10.85
CA GLU A 24 3.90 29.44 10.49
C GLU A 24 2.55 28.87 10.06
N ALA A 25 2.54 27.83 9.22
CA ALA A 25 1.31 27.12 8.85
C ALA A 25 0.65 26.45 10.06
N ALA A 26 1.45 25.84 10.95
CA ALA A 26 0.97 25.24 12.19
C ALA A 26 0.33 26.27 13.13
N HIS A 27 0.93 27.46 13.31
CA HIS A 27 0.38 28.54 14.10
C HIS A 27 -0.90 29.11 13.48
N LEU A 28 -0.96 29.25 12.16
CA LEU A 28 -2.15 29.73 11.47
C LEU A 28 -3.33 28.74 11.62
N ALA A 29 -3.06 27.44 11.50
CA ALA A 29 -4.04 26.40 11.76
C ALA A 29 -4.56 26.43 13.21
N ALA A 30 -3.65 26.58 14.18
CA ALA A 30 -4.00 26.71 15.59
C ALA A 30 -4.87 27.94 15.87
N ALA A 31 -4.49 29.11 15.35
CA ALA A 31 -5.26 30.33 15.48
C ALA A 31 -6.66 30.21 14.85
N SER A 32 -6.76 29.58 13.68
CA SER A 32 -8.04 29.30 13.02
C SER A 32 -8.94 28.40 13.87
N CYS A 33 -8.38 27.38 14.49
CA CYS A 33 -9.10 26.48 15.39
C CYS A 33 -9.54 27.21 16.68
N ASP A 34 -8.70 28.08 17.25
CA ASP A 34 -9.01 28.85 18.46
C ASP A 34 -10.17 29.83 18.24
N LEU A 35 -10.25 30.44 17.06
CA LEU A 35 -11.35 31.34 16.69
C LEU A 35 -12.70 30.64 16.61
N LEU A 36 -12.72 29.33 16.39
CA LEU A 36 -13.96 28.55 16.34
C LEU A 36 -14.53 28.21 17.72
N GLN A 37 -13.70 28.20 18.77
CA GLN A 37 -14.12 27.73 20.08
C GLN A 37 -15.42 28.40 20.59
N PRO A 38 -15.54 29.75 20.63
CA PRO A 38 -16.77 30.40 21.11
C PRO A 38 -17.99 30.12 20.23
N LEU A 39 -17.77 29.82 18.95
CA LEU A 39 -18.86 29.47 18.03
C LEU A 39 -19.37 28.05 18.25
N VAL A 40 -18.47 27.11 18.48
CA VAL A 40 -18.79 25.71 18.81
C VAL A 40 -19.53 25.65 20.15
N GLU A 41 -19.02 26.33 21.19
CA GLU A 41 -19.67 26.44 22.50
C GLU A 41 -21.08 27.00 22.37
N PHE A 42 -21.24 28.10 21.63
CA PHE A 42 -22.56 28.70 21.38
C PHE A 42 -23.53 27.72 20.69
N VAL A 43 -23.09 27.01 19.66
CA VAL A 43 -23.94 26.05 18.92
C VAL A 43 -24.35 24.91 19.83
N CYS A 44 -23.43 24.35 20.63
CA CYS A 44 -23.71 23.28 21.58
C CYS A 44 -24.68 23.71 22.69
N GLU A 45 -24.59 24.95 23.23
CA GLU A 45 -25.49 25.48 24.23
C GLU A 45 -26.93 25.72 23.73
N GLN A 46 -27.11 25.95 22.43
CA GLN A 46 -28.43 26.11 21.81
C GLN A 46 -29.11 24.77 21.45
N ASP A 47 -28.39 23.65 21.60
CA ASP A 47 -28.97 22.32 21.37
C ASP A 47 -30.13 22.07 22.38
N GLY A 48 -31.30 21.77 21.83
CA GLY A 48 -32.54 21.60 22.63
C GLY A 48 -33.49 22.79 22.65
N LYS A 49 -33.12 23.97 22.10
CA LYS A 49 -34.00 25.15 22.05
C LYS A 49 -34.82 25.29 20.74
N GLY A 50 -34.72 24.29 19.82
CA GLY A 50 -35.67 24.13 18.70
C GLY A 50 -35.57 25.15 17.57
N GLU A 51 -34.48 25.92 17.46
CA GLU A 51 -34.29 26.92 16.39
C GLU A 51 -33.68 26.28 15.14
N GLY A 52 -34.40 26.25 14.04
CA GLY A 52 -33.90 25.71 12.73
C GLY A 52 -32.67 26.41 12.16
N GLY A 53 -32.23 27.52 12.78
CA GLY A 53 -31.00 28.22 12.43
C GLY A 53 -29.73 27.55 13.01
N ASN A 54 -29.87 26.73 14.04
CA ASN A 54 -28.72 26.10 14.70
C ASN A 54 -28.11 24.97 13.86
N GLU A 55 -28.95 24.19 13.14
CA GLU A 55 -28.49 23.12 12.26
C GLU A 55 -27.61 23.62 11.11
N ARG A 56 -27.99 24.74 10.47
CA ARG A 56 -27.15 25.36 9.44
C ARG A 56 -25.78 25.81 9.99
N ARG A 57 -25.77 26.40 11.19
CA ARG A 57 -24.50 26.82 11.83
C ARG A 57 -23.61 25.59 12.13
N ARG A 58 -24.20 24.49 12.60
CA ARG A 58 -23.53 23.23 12.87
C ARG A 58 -22.87 22.67 11.59
N VAL A 59 -23.60 22.58 10.48
CA VAL A 59 -23.10 22.10 9.19
C VAL A 59 -21.91 22.94 8.71
N VAL A 60 -22.00 24.27 8.81
CA VAL A 60 -20.90 25.19 8.43
C VAL A 60 -19.65 24.95 9.30
N LEU A 61 -19.81 24.76 10.61
CA LEU A 61 -18.69 24.51 11.51
C LEU A 61 -18.04 23.14 11.25
N ILE A 62 -18.85 22.10 11.03
CA ILE A 62 -18.36 20.76 10.67
C ILE A 62 -17.55 20.84 9.38
N ARG A 63 -18.08 21.49 8.33
CA ARG A 63 -17.40 21.64 7.04
C ARG A 63 -16.07 22.39 7.20
N PHE A 64 -16.04 23.47 7.94
CA PHE A 64 -14.81 24.22 8.21
C PHE A 64 -13.76 23.35 8.92
N LEU A 65 -14.16 22.61 9.96
CA LEU A 65 -13.25 21.72 10.70
C LEU A 65 -12.72 20.58 9.82
N VAL A 66 -13.56 20.00 8.96
CA VAL A 66 -13.13 18.98 8.00
C VAL A 66 -12.15 19.57 6.98
N ASN A 67 -12.40 20.78 6.47
CA ASN A 67 -11.46 21.45 5.58
C ASN A 67 -10.12 21.77 6.28
N LEU A 68 -10.14 22.20 7.53
CA LEU A 68 -8.93 22.42 8.33
C LEU A 68 -8.12 21.12 8.52
N LEU A 69 -8.79 19.99 8.75
CA LEU A 69 -8.16 18.68 8.83
C LEU A 69 -7.58 18.24 7.46
N GLY A 70 -8.26 18.58 6.38
CA GLY A 70 -7.84 18.29 5.02
C GLY A 70 -6.66 19.13 4.56
N CYS A 71 -6.68 20.42 4.87
CA CYS A 71 -5.59 21.33 4.63
C CYS A 71 -5.64 22.48 5.65
N PRO A 72 -4.55 22.75 6.39
CA PRO A 72 -3.19 22.22 6.23
C PRO A 72 -2.86 20.96 7.04
N LEU A 73 -3.73 20.53 7.98
CA LEU A 73 -3.36 19.51 8.98
C LEU A 73 -3.03 18.13 8.39
N SER A 74 -3.55 17.78 7.20
CA SER A 74 -3.20 16.52 6.54
C SER A 74 -1.74 16.48 6.08
N ILE A 75 -1.16 17.63 5.74
CA ILE A 75 0.20 17.77 5.19
C ILE A 75 1.21 18.03 6.31
N LEU A 76 0.80 18.70 7.39
CA LEU A 76 1.68 19.03 8.50
C LEU A 76 2.09 17.77 9.30
N SER A 77 3.33 17.77 9.78
CA SER A 77 3.86 16.73 10.67
C SER A 77 3.22 16.82 12.05
N GLN A 78 2.89 15.68 12.64
CA GLN A 78 2.43 15.54 14.02
C GLN A 78 3.43 14.79 14.90
N HIS A 79 4.65 14.51 14.40
CA HIS A 79 5.64 13.78 15.19
C HIS A 79 6.08 14.61 16.41
N PRO A 80 6.15 14.01 17.61
CA PRO A 80 6.64 14.69 18.77
C PRO A 80 8.12 15.07 18.59
N GLU A 81 8.46 16.31 18.92
CA GLU A 81 9.85 16.75 19.00
C GLU A 81 10.42 16.32 20.36
N VAL A 82 11.60 15.70 20.37
CA VAL A 82 12.30 15.43 21.61
C VAL A 82 13.02 16.70 22.05
N SER A 83 12.63 17.27 23.21
CA SER A 83 13.30 18.46 23.77
C SER A 83 14.74 18.16 24.14
N LYS A 84 15.57 19.22 24.34
CA LYS A 84 16.96 19.09 24.80
C LYS A 84 17.09 18.37 26.15
N GLU A 85 16.00 18.26 26.89
CA GLU A 85 15.89 17.61 28.19
C GLU A 85 15.38 16.15 28.10
N GLY A 86 15.17 15.65 26.87
CA GLY A 86 14.67 14.28 26.63
C GLY A 86 13.17 14.10 26.85
N VAL A 87 12.41 15.20 26.99
CA VAL A 87 10.96 15.16 27.13
C VAL A 87 10.32 15.26 25.75
N GLU A 88 9.37 14.37 25.44
CA GLU A 88 8.56 14.45 24.23
C GLU A 88 7.61 15.67 24.35
N VAL A 89 7.74 16.61 23.40
CA VAL A 89 6.86 17.77 23.28
C VAL A 89 5.99 17.58 22.03
N HIS A 90 4.70 17.49 22.24
CA HIS A 90 3.77 17.43 21.13
C HIS A 90 3.76 18.78 20.38
N PRO A 91 3.93 18.77 19.05
CA PRO A 91 3.91 19.99 18.25
C PRO A 91 2.53 20.67 18.29
N ALA A 92 2.48 21.95 17.97
CA ALA A 92 1.23 22.69 17.90
C ALA A 92 0.19 22.04 16.97
N THR A 93 0.66 21.36 15.91
CA THR A 93 -0.18 20.60 14.97
C THR A 93 -0.91 19.45 15.65
N TRP A 94 -0.27 18.76 16.59
CA TRP A 94 -0.90 17.70 17.39
C TRP A 94 -2.04 18.25 18.23
N VAL A 95 -1.78 19.30 18.99
CA VAL A 95 -2.78 19.97 19.86
C VAL A 95 -3.96 20.50 19.02
N THR A 96 -3.66 21.07 17.85
CA THR A 96 -4.70 21.58 16.95
C THR A 96 -5.56 20.47 16.37
N MET A 97 -4.95 19.34 15.98
CA MET A 97 -5.66 18.15 15.49
C MET A 97 -6.61 17.61 16.56
N GLU A 98 -6.10 17.45 17.78
CA GLU A 98 -6.87 16.99 18.94
C GLU A 98 -8.07 17.92 19.20
N LYS A 99 -7.84 19.24 19.21
CA LYS A 99 -8.87 20.24 19.42
C LYS A 99 -9.93 20.24 18.33
N ALA A 100 -9.52 20.16 17.05
CA ALA A 100 -10.44 20.09 15.93
C ALA A 100 -11.32 18.83 15.98
N CYS A 101 -10.75 17.68 16.33
CA CYS A 101 -11.52 16.45 16.49
C CYS A 101 -12.47 16.51 17.71
N LYS A 102 -12.06 17.12 18.83
CA LYS A 102 -12.96 17.37 19.98
C LYS A 102 -14.12 18.28 19.62
N PHE A 103 -13.91 19.29 18.81
CA PHE A 103 -15.01 20.14 18.33
C PHE A 103 -15.95 19.36 17.42
N LEU A 104 -15.43 18.51 16.54
CA LEU A 104 -16.27 17.63 15.71
C LEU A 104 -17.10 16.68 16.57
N SER A 105 -16.51 16.05 17.61
CA SER A 105 -17.25 15.14 18.48
C SER A 105 -18.36 15.85 19.28
N SER A 106 -18.20 17.12 19.64
CA SER A 106 -19.25 17.91 20.27
C SER A 106 -20.35 18.36 19.31
N LEU A 107 -20.05 18.48 18.01
CA LEU A 107 -21.00 18.88 16.96
C LEU A 107 -21.73 17.70 16.31
N THR A 108 -21.24 16.48 16.43
CA THR A 108 -21.85 15.29 15.84
C THR A 108 -21.99 14.14 16.85
N SER A 109 -23.07 13.41 16.77
CA SER A 109 -23.30 12.24 17.64
C SER A 109 -22.48 11.01 17.25
N ASN A 110 -21.94 10.97 16.03
CA ASN A 110 -21.19 9.82 15.51
C ASN A 110 -20.14 10.26 14.49
N MET A 111 -18.92 10.45 14.95
CA MET A 111 -17.80 10.83 14.10
C MET A 111 -17.44 9.77 13.05
N VAL A 112 -17.59 8.49 13.39
CA VAL A 112 -17.21 7.38 12.48
C VAL A 112 -18.11 7.30 11.24
N ASN A 113 -19.36 7.80 11.34
CA ASN A 113 -20.29 7.85 10.21
C ASN A 113 -20.55 9.30 9.75
N LEU A 114 -19.61 10.19 10.02
CA LEU A 114 -19.75 11.57 9.58
C LEU A 114 -19.72 11.66 8.05
N ILE A 115 -20.80 12.17 7.49
CA ILE A 115 -20.94 12.49 6.05
C ILE A 115 -21.00 14.01 5.94
N VAL A 116 -20.16 14.57 5.10
CA VAL A 116 -20.17 16.00 4.79
C VAL A 116 -20.66 16.15 3.36
N GLU A 117 -21.84 16.75 3.21
CA GLU A 117 -22.43 17.00 1.89
C GLU A 117 -21.75 18.20 1.24
N GLU A 118 -21.43 18.08 -0.05
CA GLU A 118 -20.99 19.19 -0.88
C GLU A 118 -22.18 20.06 -1.27
N GLU A 119 -22.10 21.38 -1.01
CA GLU A 119 -23.03 22.35 -1.58
C GLU A 119 -22.45 22.90 -2.89
N LYS A 120 -23.33 23.37 -3.78
CA LYS A 120 -22.98 23.74 -5.17
C LYS A 120 -21.85 24.76 -5.33
N ASP A 121 -21.53 25.52 -4.28
CA ASP A 121 -20.56 26.62 -4.31
C ASP A 121 -19.44 26.49 -3.25
N GLU A 122 -19.37 25.37 -2.49
CA GLU A 122 -18.35 25.16 -1.47
C GLU A 122 -17.80 23.74 -1.55
N GLU A 123 -16.55 23.63 -2.01
CA GLU A 123 -15.82 22.36 -2.04
C GLU A 123 -15.42 21.91 -0.64
N VAL A 124 -15.55 20.63 -0.38
CA VAL A 124 -15.02 19.98 0.84
C VAL A 124 -13.68 19.35 0.49
N GLU A 125 -12.65 19.67 1.28
CA GLU A 125 -11.31 19.09 1.08
C GLU A 125 -11.36 17.56 1.21
N PRO A 126 -11.05 16.79 0.14
CA PRO A 126 -11.26 15.35 0.12
C PRO A 126 -10.46 14.59 1.19
N THR A 127 -9.33 15.16 1.64
CA THR A 127 -8.45 14.55 2.65
C THR A 127 -8.85 14.86 4.08
N GLY A 128 -9.90 15.66 4.30
CA GLY A 128 -10.36 16.07 5.63
C GLY A 128 -10.89 14.89 6.46
N LEU A 129 -11.89 14.18 5.95
CA LEU A 129 -12.41 12.97 6.60
C LEU A 129 -11.34 11.90 6.76
N PRO A 130 -10.53 11.56 5.73
CA PRO A 130 -9.40 10.65 5.90
C PRO A 130 -8.43 11.04 7.02
N THR A 131 -8.13 12.33 7.18
CA THR A 131 -7.27 12.82 8.26
C THR A 131 -7.93 12.69 9.63
N MET A 132 -9.25 12.91 9.72
CA MET A 132 -10.02 12.63 10.94
C MET A 132 -9.96 11.14 11.30
N TYR A 133 -10.14 10.25 10.33
CA TYR A 133 -10.02 8.79 10.55
C TYR A 133 -8.62 8.39 11.00
N TYR A 134 -7.57 8.98 10.40
CA TYR A 134 -6.20 8.77 10.86
C TYR A 134 -6.03 9.15 12.33
N TRP A 135 -6.56 10.32 12.75
CA TRP A 135 -6.49 10.76 14.13
C TRP A 135 -7.26 9.84 15.07
N LEU A 136 -8.53 9.58 14.75
CA LEU A 136 -9.44 8.81 15.59
C LEU A 136 -9.03 7.34 15.74
N LEU A 137 -8.67 6.69 14.65
CA LEU A 137 -8.45 5.24 14.56
C LEU A 137 -6.98 4.84 14.43
N GLY A 138 -6.11 5.76 14.04
CA GLY A 138 -4.69 5.54 13.82
C GLY A 138 -3.85 5.96 15.02
N GLU A 139 -3.83 7.23 15.33
CA GLU A 139 -2.86 7.82 16.26
C GLU A 139 -3.39 7.84 17.71
N CYS A 140 -4.49 8.52 17.95
CA CYS A 140 -5.00 8.70 19.32
C CYS A 140 -5.75 7.50 19.88
N GLN A 141 -6.26 6.60 19.02
CA GLN A 141 -7.08 5.46 19.42
C GLN A 141 -8.13 5.84 20.49
N GLN A 142 -8.83 6.96 20.26
CA GLN A 142 -9.84 7.49 21.20
C GLN A 142 -11.02 6.52 21.31
N LYS A 143 -10.88 5.54 22.18
CA LYS A 143 -11.86 4.44 22.31
C LYS A 143 -13.24 4.94 22.72
N ASP A 144 -13.31 6.04 23.43
CA ASP A 144 -14.57 6.61 23.92
C ASP A 144 -15.42 7.24 22.80
N GLU A 145 -14.78 7.68 21.71
CA GLU A 145 -15.46 8.27 20.55
C GLU A 145 -15.93 7.22 19.53
N ILE A 146 -15.50 5.96 19.70
CA ILE A 146 -15.86 4.86 18.81
C ILE A 146 -16.93 4.02 19.46
N PRO A 147 -18.14 3.88 18.85
CA PRO A 147 -19.16 3.00 19.38
C PRO A 147 -18.64 1.57 19.61
N GLN A 148 -18.77 1.07 20.82
CA GLN A 148 -18.27 -0.27 21.21
C GLN A 148 -18.90 -1.43 20.42
N VAL A 149 -20.03 -1.18 19.74
CA VAL A 149 -20.69 -2.17 18.88
C VAL A 149 -19.94 -2.42 17.57
N TYR A 150 -19.00 -1.56 17.20
CA TYR A 150 -18.25 -1.70 15.94
C TYR A 150 -17.12 -2.71 16.10
N SER A 151 -17.19 -3.79 15.31
CA SER A 151 -16.10 -4.76 15.22
C SER A 151 -14.88 -4.15 14.52
N HIS A 152 -13.69 -4.70 14.79
CA HIS A 152 -12.47 -4.26 14.12
C HIS A 152 -12.53 -4.43 12.59
N LEU A 153 -13.22 -5.48 12.11
CA LEU A 153 -13.47 -5.69 10.68
C LEU A 153 -14.36 -4.58 10.10
N HIS A 154 -15.43 -4.22 10.79
CA HIS A 154 -16.30 -3.13 10.36
C HIS A 154 -15.53 -1.80 10.29
N LEU A 155 -14.68 -1.51 11.29
CA LEU A 155 -13.83 -0.32 11.29
C LEU A 155 -12.77 -0.35 10.16
N LEU A 156 -12.24 -1.52 9.81
CA LEU A 156 -11.39 -1.67 8.64
C LEU A 156 -12.15 -1.33 7.36
N HIS A 157 -13.38 -1.84 7.20
CA HIS A 157 -14.21 -1.54 6.03
C HIS A 157 -14.52 -0.04 5.91
N LEU A 158 -14.93 0.60 7.01
CA LEU A 158 -15.22 2.03 7.03
C LEU A 158 -13.99 2.89 6.70
N SER A 159 -12.81 2.50 7.20
CA SER A 159 -11.59 3.27 7.00
C SER A 159 -10.90 3.01 5.64
N SER A 160 -11.17 1.87 4.99
CA SER A 160 -10.47 1.49 3.75
C SER A 160 -10.57 2.51 2.60
N PRO A 161 -11.74 3.12 2.29
CA PRO A 161 -11.82 4.18 1.28
C PRO A 161 -10.95 5.38 1.62
N HIS A 162 -10.92 5.78 2.89
CA HIS A 162 -10.11 6.89 3.40
C HIS A 162 -8.61 6.58 3.34
N ILE A 163 -8.23 5.34 3.68
CA ILE A 163 -6.86 4.84 3.51
C ILE A 163 -6.44 4.93 2.04
N CYS A 164 -7.27 4.41 1.13
CA CYS A 164 -6.99 4.45 -0.31
C CYS A 164 -6.80 5.87 -0.82
N LEU A 165 -7.62 6.81 -0.31
CA LEU A 165 -7.52 8.21 -0.70
C LEU A 165 -6.21 8.83 -0.24
N LEU A 166 -5.78 8.60 1.01
CA LEU A 166 -4.50 9.09 1.53
C LEU A 166 -3.30 8.45 0.81
N LEU A 167 -3.34 7.14 0.52
CA LEU A 167 -2.25 6.44 -0.18
C LEU A 167 -2.08 6.86 -1.65
N ARG A 168 -3.09 7.48 -2.26
CA ARG A 168 -3.04 8.00 -3.64
C ARG A 168 -2.51 9.43 -3.74
N GLN A 169 -2.31 10.10 -2.60
CA GLN A 169 -1.77 11.45 -2.59
C GLN A 169 -0.27 11.47 -2.95
N THR A 170 0.22 12.64 -3.32
CA THR A 170 1.64 12.88 -3.64
C THR A 170 2.44 13.32 -2.44
N GLU A 171 1.80 13.98 -1.50
CA GLU A 171 2.42 14.52 -0.30
C GLU A 171 2.77 13.40 0.68
N GLU A 172 4.03 13.34 1.03
CA GLU A 172 4.63 12.30 1.89
C GLU A 172 3.86 12.11 3.20
N MET A 173 3.47 13.19 3.85
CA MET A 173 2.75 13.15 5.13
C MET A 173 1.33 12.57 5.01
N ARG A 174 0.64 12.79 3.90
CA ARG A 174 -0.67 12.18 3.63
C ARG A 174 -0.54 10.67 3.45
N VAL A 175 0.46 10.24 2.67
CA VAL A 175 0.76 8.81 2.49
C VAL A 175 1.13 8.16 3.81
N HIS A 176 1.98 8.80 4.61
CA HIS A 176 2.37 8.34 5.94
C HIS A 176 1.16 8.12 6.86
N LYS A 177 0.23 9.09 6.92
CA LYS A 177 -1.00 8.98 7.70
C LYS A 177 -1.88 7.80 7.23
N GLY A 178 -1.99 7.61 5.92
CA GLY A 178 -2.71 6.46 5.34
C GLY A 178 -2.11 5.12 5.76
N LEU A 179 -0.78 5.01 5.75
CA LEU A 179 -0.06 3.80 6.18
C LEU A 179 -0.22 3.54 7.69
N ILE A 180 -0.12 4.57 8.53
CA ILE A 180 -0.36 4.43 9.98
C ILE A 180 -1.78 3.96 10.25
N LEU A 181 -2.77 4.60 9.61
CA LEU A 181 -4.17 4.18 9.77
C LEU A 181 -4.37 2.72 9.40
N LEU A 182 -3.84 2.28 8.25
CA LEU A 182 -3.92 0.89 7.83
C LEU A 182 -3.22 -0.04 8.82
N LEU A 183 -2.00 0.28 9.23
CA LEU A 183 -1.22 -0.54 10.16
C LEU A 183 -1.98 -0.75 11.48
N ARG A 184 -2.51 0.32 12.07
CA ARG A 184 -3.29 0.26 13.32
C ARG A 184 -4.59 -0.54 13.17
N ARG A 185 -5.24 -0.47 11.99
CA ARG A 185 -6.43 -1.31 11.75
C ARG A 185 -6.08 -2.79 11.65
N LEU A 186 -4.96 -3.11 11.02
CA LEU A 186 -4.46 -4.49 10.91
C LEU A 186 -3.99 -5.04 12.26
N GLU A 187 -3.30 -4.23 13.07
CA GLU A 187 -2.87 -4.61 14.42
C GLU A 187 -4.05 -4.87 15.38
N ALA A 188 -5.16 -4.18 15.18
CA ALA A 188 -6.38 -4.37 15.98
C ALA A 188 -7.16 -5.66 15.62
N LEU A 189 -6.92 -6.23 14.43
CA LEU A 189 -7.54 -7.49 14.04
C LEU A 189 -6.83 -8.67 14.71
N PRO A 190 -7.59 -9.64 15.25
CA PRO A 190 -6.99 -10.88 15.68
C PRO A 190 -6.26 -11.58 14.50
N PRO A 191 -5.10 -12.19 14.73
CA PRO A 191 -4.40 -12.92 13.70
C PRO A 191 -5.28 -14.00 13.04
N SER A 192 -5.21 -14.15 11.74
CA SER A 192 -5.98 -15.16 10.98
C SER A 192 -7.50 -15.06 11.14
N SER A 193 -8.02 -13.86 11.44
CA SER A 193 -9.47 -13.64 11.68
C SER A 193 -10.25 -13.27 10.42
N LEU A 194 -9.60 -12.82 9.34
CA LEU A 194 -10.29 -12.50 8.10
C LEU A 194 -10.68 -13.78 7.34
N PRO A 195 -11.99 -14.00 7.11
CA PRO A 195 -12.47 -15.17 6.37
C PRO A 195 -12.21 -15.06 4.86
N ALA A 196 -12.47 -16.15 4.13
CA ALA A 196 -12.18 -16.22 2.70
C ALA A 196 -13.01 -15.22 1.85
N GLU A 197 -14.20 -14.89 2.29
CA GLU A 197 -15.12 -13.95 1.62
C GLU A 197 -14.50 -12.55 1.52
N GLU A 198 -13.68 -12.17 2.50
CA GLU A 198 -13.00 -10.87 2.51
C GLU A 198 -11.90 -10.76 1.45
N ALA A 199 -11.39 -11.88 0.95
CA ALA A 199 -10.39 -11.89 -0.11
C ALA A 199 -10.92 -11.40 -1.47
N GLU A 200 -12.23 -11.46 -1.68
CA GLU A 200 -12.90 -10.97 -2.88
C GLU A 200 -13.71 -9.68 -2.62
N ASN A 201 -13.77 -9.24 -1.36
CA ASN A 201 -14.48 -8.03 -0.98
C ASN A 201 -13.82 -6.79 -1.64
N PRO A 202 -14.55 -6.01 -2.46
CA PRO A 202 -14.01 -4.84 -3.15
C PRO A 202 -13.37 -3.80 -2.21
N ILE A 203 -13.88 -3.69 -0.98
CA ILE A 203 -13.35 -2.76 0.02
C ILE A 203 -11.93 -3.14 0.42
N VAL A 204 -11.68 -4.43 0.71
CA VAL A 204 -10.36 -4.93 1.11
C VAL A 204 -9.41 -4.99 -0.08
N THR A 205 -9.91 -5.46 -1.23
CA THR A 205 -9.08 -5.60 -2.44
C THR A 205 -8.68 -4.26 -3.06
N SER A 206 -9.46 -3.18 -2.84
CA SER A 206 -9.12 -1.83 -3.30
C SER A 206 -7.84 -1.27 -2.65
N LEU A 207 -7.43 -1.78 -1.49
CA LEU A 207 -6.19 -1.39 -0.80
C LEU A 207 -4.92 -1.82 -1.56
N VAL A 208 -5.00 -2.88 -2.38
CA VAL A 208 -3.81 -3.52 -2.98
C VAL A 208 -3.12 -2.60 -3.99
N GLU A 209 -3.89 -1.93 -4.85
CA GLU A 209 -3.32 -1.07 -5.88
C GLU A 209 -2.54 0.13 -5.30
N PRO A 210 -3.15 1.01 -4.45
CA PRO A 210 -2.42 2.15 -3.91
C PRO A 210 -1.26 1.72 -3.01
N LEU A 211 -1.43 0.63 -2.24
CA LEU A 211 -0.37 0.10 -1.40
C LEU A 211 0.81 -0.43 -2.23
N SER A 212 0.54 -1.13 -3.33
CA SER A 212 1.58 -1.60 -4.25
C SER A 212 2.34 -0.44 -4.89
N LYS A 213 1.65 0.66 -5.26
CA LYS A 213 2.29 1.87 -5.79
C LYS A 213 3.25 2.50 -4.77
N VAL A 214 2.84 2.60 -3.50
CA VAL A 214 3.71 3.12 -2.43
C VAL A 214 4.93 2.22 -2.26
N ILE A 215 4.76 0.90 -2.18
CA ILE A 215 5.86 -0.06 -1.97
C ILE A 215 6.90 0.02 -3.11
N VAL A 216 6.43 0.17 -4.34
CA VAL A 216 7.31 0.07 -5.53
C VAL A 216 7.89 1.40 -5.93
N HIS A 217 7.12 2.48 -5.88
CA HIS A 217 7.45 3.73 -6.56
C HIS A 217 7.65 4.93 -5.63
N HIS A 218 7.33 4.83 -4.34
CA HIS A 218 7.49 5.98 -3.45
C HIS A 218 8.97 6.31 -3.24
N ASP A 219 9.33 7.60 -3.22
CA ASP A 219 10.74 8.05 -3.09
C ASP A 219 11.31 7.72 -1.70
N SER A 220 10.54 7.94 -0.63
CA SER A 220 10.95 7.63 0.75
C SER A 220 11.06 6.12 0.97
N LYS A 221 12.26 5.69 1.40
CA LYS A 221 12.55 4.29 1.77
C LYS A 221 11.71 3.84 2.96
N GLU A 222 11.52 4.74 3.92
CA GLU A 222 10.77 4.51 5.15
C GLU A 222 9.32 4.18 4.83
N LEU A 223 8.68 4.95 3.94
CA LEU A 223 7.29 4.70 3.53
C LEU A 223 7.16 3.42 2.70
N ARG A 224 8.15 3.09 1.83
CA ARG A 224 8.16 1.78 1.15
C ARG A 224 8.20 0.62 2.14
N GLN A 225 9.03 0.71 3.18
CA GLN A 225 9.15 -0.33 4.22
C GLN A 225 7.87 -0.43 5.06
N MET A 226 7.27 0.70 5.43
CA MET A 226 5.99 0.74 6.16
C MET A 226 4.86 0.16 5.30
N GLY A 227 4.80 0.52 4.02
CA GLY A 227 3.86 -0.04 3.05
C GLY A 227 3.99 -1.56 2.95
N PHE A 228 5.22 -2.07 2.89
CA PHE A 228 5.48 -3.51 2.88
C PHE A 228 5.06 -4.20 4.18
N SER A 229 5.21 -3.53 5.34
CA SER A 229 4.71 -4.03 6.63
C SER A 229 3.18 -4.11 6.64
N CYS A 230 2.48 -3.11 6.10
CA CYS A 230 1.03 -3.14 5.92
C CYS A 230 0.58 -4.29 4.99
N TYR A 231 1.28 -4.47 3.87
CA TYR A 231 0.99 -5.54 2.92
C TYR A 231 1.12 -6.93 3.55
N ARG A 232 2.20 -7.16 4.30
CA ARG A 232 2.41 -8.38 5.07
C ARG A 232 1.37 -8.55 6.19
N GLY A 233 1.03 -7.46 6.89
CA GLY A 233 0.00 -7.45 7.94
C GLY A 233 -1.36 -7.84 7.39
N LEU A 234 -1.75 -7.30 6.23
CA LEU A 234 -3.01 -7.64 5.57
C LEU A 234 -3.07 -9.13 5.20
N LEU A 235 -2.00 -9.68 4.64
CA LEU A 235 -1.93 -11.10 4.32
C LEU A 235 -2.02 -11.98 5.59
N SER A 236 -1.35 -11.59 6.68
CA SER A 236 -1.35 -12.36 7.94
C SER A 236 -2.68 -12.29 8.69
N ALA A 237 -3.50 -11.28 8.43
CA ALA A 237 -4.82 -11.14 9.02
C ALA A 237 -5.81 -12.20 8.50
N PHE A 238 -5.62 -12.71 7.28
CA PHE A 238 -6.48 -13.75 6.72
C PHE A 238 -6.26 -15.12 7.39
N SER A 239 -7.34 -15.90 7.55
CA SER A 239 -7.29 -17.35 7.83
C SER A 239 -6.51 -18.07 6.73
N LEU A 240 -6.17 -19.35 6.94
CA LEU A 240 -5.42 -20.11 5.94
C LEU A 240 -6.21 -20.28 4.63
N GLU A 241 -7.51 -20.49 4.72
CA GLU A 241 -8.46 -20.51 3.60
C GLU A 241 -8.56 -19.13 2.93
N GLY A 242 -8.68 -18.09 3.76
CA GLY A 242 -8.71 -16.71 3.28
C GLY A 242 -7.44 -16.33 2.54
N ARG A 243 -6.27 -16.74 3.05
CA ARG A 243 -4.97 -16.54 2.36
C ARG A 243 -4.95 -17.21 1.00
N TYR A 244 -5.51 -18.42 0.88
CA TYR A 244 -5.59 -19.11 -0.40
C TYR A 244 -6.37 -18.30 -1.44
N ALA A 245 -7.56 -17.84 -1.10
CA ALA A 245 -8.38 -16.99 -1.97
C ALA A 245 -7.65 -15.66 -2.30
N TYR A 246 -7.05 -15.05 -1.29
CA TYR A 246 -6.31 -13.79 -1.47
C TYR A 246 -5.05 -13.96 -2.33
N PHE A 247 -4.34 -15.08 -2.23
CA PHE A 247 -3.22 -15.38 -3.15
C PHE A 247 -3.67 -15.47 -4.61
N LEU A 248 -4.81 -16.12 -4.89
CA LEU A 248 -5.35 -16.17 -6.24
C LEU A 248 -5.69 -14.76 -6.77
N PHE A 249 -6.22 -13.90 -5.91
CA PHE A 249 -6.45 -12.50 -6.25
C PHE A 249 -5.14 -11.75 -6.51
N LEU A 250 -4.17 -11.82 -5.60
CA LEU A 250 -2.88 -11.13 -5.72
C LEU A 250 -2.10 -11.56 -6.95
N LEU A 251 -1.99 -12.86 -7.22
CA LEU A 251 -1.31 -13.43 -8.38
C LEU A 251 -1.96 -13.03 -9.73
N ASN A 252 -3.21 -12.58 -9.73
CA ASN A 252 -3.88 -12.02 -10.89
C ASN A 252 -3.70 -10.51 -11.02
N LYS A 253 -3.57 -9.80 -9.90
CA LYS A 253 -3.66 -8.33 -9.87
C LYS A 253 -2.29 -7.66 -9.89
N ILE A 254 -1.28 -8.29 -9.27
CA ILE A 254 0.07 -7.73 -9.16
C ILE A 254 0.83 -7.97 -10.45
N THR A 255 1.41 -6.91 -11.00
CA THR A 255 2.27 -6.97 -12.19
C THR A 255 3.75 -6.79 -11.85
N HIS A 256 4.08 -6.12 -10.74
CA HIS A 256 5.46 -5.88 -10.35
C HIS A 256 6.15 -7.18 -9.90
N SER A 257 7.23 -7.55 -10.59
CA SER A 257 7.97 -8.80 -10.42
C SER A 257 8.42 -9.06 -8.98
N GLY A 258 8.93 -8.05 -8.26
CA GLY A 258 9.38 -8.20 -6.88
C GLY A 258 8.24 -8.53 -5.90
N LEU A 259 7.08 -7.85 -6.03
CA LEU A 259 5.91 -8.17 -5.20
C LEU A 259 5.29 -9.51 -5.57
N LEU A 260 5.29 -9.85 -6.87
CA LEU A 260 4.79 -11.13 -7.35
C LEU A 260 5.65 -12.27 -6.82
N GLY A 261 6.98 -12.16 -6.90
CA GLY A 261 7.94 -13.13 -6.36
C GLY A 261 7.77 -13.29 -4.84
N TRP A 262 7.65 -12.19 -4.11
CA TRP A 262 7.37 -12.25 -2.68
C TRP A 262 6.05 -12.98 -2.39
N THR A 263 4.99 -12.74 -3.18
CA THR A 263 3.71 -13.44 -3.05
C THR A 263 3.88 -14.95 -3.26
N VAL A 264 4.68 -15.36 -4.26
CA VAL A 264 5.03 -16.79 -4.48
C VAL A 264 5.75 -17.37 -3.26
N THR A 265 6.65 -16.61 -2.64
CA THR A 265 7.31 -17.03 -1.39
C THR A 265 6.31 -17.22 -0.26
N GLN A 266 5.30 -16.34 -0.12
CA GLN A 266 4.24 -16.51 0.88
C GLN A 266 3.34 -17.73 0.59
N VAL A 267 3.06 -18.02 -0.67
CA VAL A 267 2.38 -19.26 -1.08
C VAL A 267 3.19 -20.49 -0.65
N LYS A 268 4.50 -20.48 -0.86
CA LYS A 268 5.42 -21.54 -0.41
C LYS A 268 5.35 -21.76 1.10
N GLU A 269 5.32 -20.69 1.90
CA GLU A 269 5.20 -20.75 3.36
C GLU A 269 3.85 -21.33 3.80
N ALA A 270 2.75 -20.92 3.17
CA ALA A 270 1.42 -21.47 3.43
C ALA A 270 1.33 -22.96 3.07
N LEU A 271 1.91 -23.36 1.94
CA LEU A 271 2.05 -24.77 1.56
C LEU A 271 2.87 -25.57 2.57
N SER A 272 3.98 -25.01 3.05
CA SER A 272 4.81 -25.64 4.09
C SER A 272 4.02 -25.86 5.38
N ALA A 273 3.20 -24.88 5.79
CA ALA A 273 2.29 -25.03 6.93
C ALA A 273 1.22 -26.10 6.68
N SER A 274 0.72 -26.21 5.44
CA SER A 274 -0.30 -27.20 5.05
C SER A 274 0.23 -28.65 4.99
N LEU A 275 1.55 -28.84 4.95
CA LEU A 275 2.15 -30.17 5.09
C LEU A 275 2.08 -30.72 6.53
N ASN A 276 1.87 -29.86 7.51
CA ASN A 276 1.68 -30.27 8.89
C ASN A 276 0.21 -30.69 9.11
N PRO A 277 -0.07 -31.94 9.55
CA PRO A 277 -1.44 -32.42 9.76
C PRO A 277 -2.27 -31.55 10.69
N ALA A 278 -1.64 -30.87 11.68
CA ALA A 278 -2.33 -30.00 12.64
C ALA A 278 -2.81 -28.67 12.02
N THR A 279 -2.20 -28.21 10.92
CA THR A 279 -2.50 -26.94 10.23
C THR A 279 -2.85 -27.19 8.76
N SER A 280 -3.17 -28.42 8.38
CA SER A 280 -3.45 -28.79 6.98
C SER A 280 -4.72 -28.11 6.49
N CYS A 281 -4.61 -27.52 5.27
CA CYS A 281 -5.73 -26.96 4.55
C CYS A 281 -5.81 -27.59 3.15
N THR A 282 -6.89 -28.27 2.88
CA THR A 282 -7.10 -29.05 1.66
C THR A 282 -7.13 -28.19 0.39
N LEU A 283 -7.38 -26.86 0.53
CA LEU A 283 -7.35 -25.92 -0.60
C LEU A 283 -5.95 -25.81 -1.24
N TYR A 284 -4.89 -26.07 -0.49
CA TYR A 284 -3.52 -26.09 -1.00
C TYR A 284 -3.11 -27.42 -1.66
N HIS A 285 -4.01 -28.41 -1.70
CA HIS A 285 -3.74 -29.75 -2.23
C HIS A 285 -4.45 -29.96 -3.57
N GLY A 286 -3.93 -30.88 -4.36
CA GLY A 286 -4.58 -31.35 -5.57
C GLY A 286 -4.98 -30.24 -6.54
N PRO A 287 -6.28 -30.12 -6.90
CA PRO A 287 -6.75 -29.09 -7.85
C PRO A 287 -6.51 -27.64 -7.38
N GLY A 288 -6.52 -27.39 -6.07
CA GLY A 288 -6.23 -26.08 -5.52
C GLY A 288 -4.78 -25.67 -5.76
N LEU A 289 -3.83 -26.58 -5.53
CA LEU A 289 -2.43 -26.36 -5.87
C LEU A 289 -2.24 -26.07 -7.37
N VAL A 290 -2.96 -26.79 -8.26
CA VAL A 290 -2.91 -26.55 -9.70
C VAL A 290 -3.39 -25.16 -10.07
N ARG A 291 -4.44 -24.63 -9.40
CA ARG A 291 -4.92 -23.26 -9.65
C ARG A 291 -3.86 -22.22 -9.31
N LEU A 292 -3.19 -22.33 -8.15
CA LEU A 292 -2.08 -21.44 -7.77
C LEU A 292 -0.93 -21.56 -8.76
N ALA A 293 -0.53 -22.78 -9.09
CA ALA A 293 0.55 -23.06 -10.02
C ALA A 293 0.31 -22.50 -11.42
N ASN A 294 -0.94 -22.48 -11.90
CA ASN A 294 -1.29 -21.88 -13.18
C ASN A 294 -0.97 -20.38 -13.23
N LYS A 295 -0.99 -19.69 -12.10
CA LYS A 295 -0.62 -18.29 -12.00
C LYS A 295 0.88 -18.08 -11.75
N ILE A 296 1.46 -18.91 -10.89
CA ILE A 296 2.90 -18.86 -10.54
C ILE A 296 3.78 -19.14 -11.77
N TYR A 297 3.43 -20.15 -12.57
CA TYR A 297 4.18 -20.53 -13.79
C TYR A 297 3.73 -19.76 -15.05
N ALA A 298 3.08 -18.61 -14.88
CA ALA A 298 2.72 -17.78 -16.03
C ALA A 298 3.97 -17.07 -16.58
N LEU A 299 4.25 -17.25 -17.87
CA LEU A 299 5.15 -16.43 -18.66
C LEU A 299 4.29 -15.76 -19.72
N GLU A 300 4.06 -14.45 -19.59
CA GLU A 300 3.06 -13.72 -20.40
C GLU A 300 3.33 -13.83 -21.91
N GLN A 301 4.59 -13.83 -22.32
CA GLN A 301 5.03 -13.93 -23.71
C GLN A 301 5.80 -15.23 -23.99
N GLY A 302 5.67 -16.23 -23.12
CA GLY A 302 6.42 -17.49 -23.24
C GLY A 302 7.93 -17.27 -23.27
N PRO A 303 8.68 -17.82 -24.27
CA PRO A 303 10.13 -17.62 -24.37
C PRO A 303 10.56 -16.16 -24.66
N GLU A 304 9.66 -15.30 -25.12
CA GLU A 304 9.93 -13.89 -25.44
C GLU A 304 9.69 -12.95 -24.24
N THR A 305 9.32 -13.49 -23.07
CA THR A 305 9.15 -12.72 -21.83
C THR A 305 10.44 -11.97 -21.49
N ASP A 306 10.32 -10.69 -21.10
CA ASP A 306 11.48 -9.94 -20.58
C ASP A 306 11.95 -10.53 -19.25
N LEU A 307 13.05 -11.26 -19.32
CA LEU A 307 13.59 -11.99 -18.16
C LEU A 307 14.25 -11.06 -17.14
N LEU A 308 14.65 -9.84 -17.51
CA LEU A 308 15.16 -8.86 -16.55
C LEU A 308 14.04 -8.28 -15.71
N GLU A 309 12.96 -7.85 -16.35
CA GLU A 309 11.79 -7.34 -15.67
C GLU A 309 11.17 -8.42 -14.78
N ALA A 310 11.04 -9.66 -15.28
CA ALA A 310 10.46 -10.79 -14.56
C ALA A 310 11.42 -11.51 -13.60
N SER A 311 12.68 -11.07 -13.46
CA SER A 311 13.75 -11.83 -12.80
C SER A 311 13.44 -12.28 -11.37
N HIS A 312 12.87 -11.41 -10.53
CA HIS A 312 12.51 -11.76 -9.15
C HIS A 312 11.40 -12.81 -9.10
N HIS A 313 10.35 -12.66 -9.90
CA HIS A 313 9.28 -13.65 -9.99
C HIS A 313 9.81 -15.00 -10.49
N ILE A 314 10.69 -15.01 -11.49
CA ILE A 314 11.31 -16.23 -12.04
C ILE A 314 12.13 -16.94 -10.97
N LEU A 315 13.01 -16.24 -10.26
CA LEU A 315 13.86 -16.82 -9.21
C LEU A 315 13.02 -17.41 -8.07
N ASP A 316 11.96 -16.70 -7.63
CA ASP A 316 11.07 -17.20 -6.59
C ASP A 316 10.21 -18.38 -7.07
N THR A 317 9.84 -18.43 -8.36
CA THR A 317 9.16 -19.58 -8.97
C THR A 317 10.08 -20.80 -9.06
N ILE A 318 11.36 -20.62 -9.38
CA ILE A 318 12.36 -21.71 -9.33
C ILE A 318 12.47 -22.23 -7.90
N ASN A 319 12.63 -21.35 -6.91
CA ASN A 319 12.70 -21.72 -5.50
C ASN A 319 11.44 -22.43 -5.00
N PHE A 320 10.27 -22.01 -5.45
CA PHE A 320 9.00 -22.68 -5.18
C PHE A 320 8.98 -24.10 -5.76
N SER A 321 9.43 -24.28 -7.00
CA SER A 321 9.51 -25.57 -7.67
C SER A 321 10.46 -26.53 -6.94
N VAL A 322 11.67 -26.06 -6.61
CA VAL A 322 12.65 -26.82 -5.82
C VAL A 322 12.09 -27.22 -4.46
N PHE A 323 11.38 -26.29 -3.78
CA PHE A 323 10.70 -26.61 -2.51
C PHE A 323 9.70 -27.75 -2.67
N LEU A 324 8.80 -27.67 -3.66
CA LEU A 324 7.81 -28.72 -3.89
C LEU A 324 8.45 -30.08 -4.15
N LEU A 325 9.46 -30.15 -5.02
CA LEU A 325 10.14 -31.42 -5.38
C LEU A 325 10.93 -32.01 -4.21
N THR A 326 11.43 -31.15 -3.29
CA THR A 326 12.25 -31.62 -2.16
C THR A 326 11.45 -31.91 -0.89
N ARG A 327 10.35 -31.19 -0.65
CA ARG A 327 9.56 -31.32 0.59
C ARG A 327 8.36 -32.22 0.46
N ASP A 328 7.69 -32.24 -0.70
CA ASP A 328 6.56 -33.12 -0.96
C ASP A 328 7.03 -34.51 -1.46
N LYS A 329 7.95 -35.14 -0.72
CA LYS A 329 8.53 -36.45 -1.08
C LYS A 329 7.49 -37.55 -1.20
N GLU A 330 6.52 -37.53 -0.30
CA GLU A 330 5.43 -38.51 -0.23
C GLU A 330 4.26 -38.12 -1.14
N ASN A 331 4.38 -37.00 -1.89
CA ASN A 331 3.37 -36.46 -2.77
C ASN A 331 2.01 -36.21 -2.09
N ILE A 332 2.05 -35.74 -0.83
CA ILE A 332 0.88 -35.49 0.01
C ILE A 332 -0.02 -34.42 -0.61
N ILE A 333 0.59 -33.32 -1.09
CA ILE A 333 -0.13 -32.20 -1.72
C ILE A 333 -0.29 -32.36 -3.23
N GLY A 334 0.32 -33.38 -3.83
CA GLY A 334 0.24 -33.68 -5.25
C GLY A 334 1.25 -32.91 -6.12
N GLY A 335 2.28 -32.31 -5.51
CA GLY A 335 3.27 -31.49 -6.21
C GLY A 335 3.95 -32.21 -7.35
N LYS A 336 4.42 -33.44 -7.12
CA LYS A 336 5.10 -34.23 -8.15
C LYS A 336 4.15 -34.70 -9.26
N THR A 337 3.03 -35.32 -8.89
CA THR A 337 2.14 -35.92 -9.88
C THR A 337 1.41 -34.91 -10.74
N LEU A 338 1.00 -33.79 -10.17
CA LEU A 338 0.15 -32.82 -10.85
C LEU A 338 0.94 -31.71 -11.54
N LEU A 339 2.08 -31.29 -10.97
CA LEU A 339 2.79 -30.11 -11.46
C LEU A 339 4.03 -30.43 -12.28
N MET A 340 4.58 -31.66 -12.23
CA MET A 340 5.78 -32.03 -12.95
C MET A 340 5.71 -31.72 -14.47
N PRO A 341 4.61 -32.05 -15.18
CA PRO A 341 4.51 -31.71 -16.61
C PRO A 341 4.54 -30.20 -16.86
N LYS A 342 3.89 -29.42 -15.98
CA LYS A 342 3.88 -27.98 -16.07
C LYS A 342 5.23 -27.36 -15.74
N MET A 343 5.92 -27.87 -14.72
CA MET A 343 7.28 -27.44 -14.39
C MET A 343 8.24 -27.67 -15.54
N ARG A 344 8.15 -28.82 -16.23
CA ARG A 344 8.98 -29.14 -17.40
C ARG A 344 8.72 -28.20 -18.55
N ASP A 345 7.46 -27.99 -18.95
CA ASP A 345 7.08 -27.03 -20.02
C ASP A 345 7.57 -25.61 -19.71
N TRP A 346 7.36 -25.17 -18.46
CA TRP A 346 7.84 -23.86 -18.03
C TRP A 346 9.38 -23.74 -18.06
N THR A 347 10.08 -24.78 -17.59
CA THR A 347 11.55 -24.85 -17.58
C THR A 347 12.12 -24.81 -19.00
N GLU A 348 11.49 -25.53 -19.94
CA GLU A 348 11.92 -25.52 -21.36
C GLU A 348 11.71 -24.12 -21.98
N LYS A 349 10.56 -23.47 -21.75
CA LYS A 349 10.29 -22.11 -22.24
C LYS A 349 11.27 -21.10 -21.66
N LEU A 350 11.55 -21.19 -20.35
CA LEU A 350 12.49 -20.32 -19.69
C LEU A 350 13.92 -20.51 -20.20
N THR A 351 14.35 -21.76 -20.44
CA THR A 351 15.67 -22.07 -21.01
C THR A 351 15.83 -21.42 -22.38
N LYS A 352 14.83 -21.59 -23.26
CA LYS A 352 14.85 -20.95 -24.60
C LYS A 352 14.92 -19.43 -24.51
N GLY A 353 14.12 -18.81 -23.64
CA GLY A 353 14.13 -17.37 -23.43
C GLY A 353 15.47 -16.87 -22.88
N LEU A 354 16.09 -17.64 -21.99
CA LEU A 354 17.39 -17.32 -21.41
C LEU A 354 18.51 -17.37 -22.49
N ASP A 355 18.53 -18.41 -23.32
CA ASP A 355 19.49 -18.55 -24.42
C ASP A 355 19.37 -17.37 -25.40
N LEU A 356 18.14 -17.00 -25.77
CA LEU A 356 17.87 -15.84 -26.64
C LEU A 356 18.34 -14.51 -26.01
N SER A 357 18.00 -14.30 -24.74
CA SER A 357 18.37 -13.09 -24.01
C SER A 357 19.88 -12.97 -23.84
N VAL A 358 20.57 -14.03 -23.43
CA VAL A 358 22.02 -14.04 -23.28
C VAL A 358 22.72 -13.79 -24.62
N ALA A 359 22.26 -14.42 -25.71
CA ALA A 359 22.82 -14.20 -27.05
C ALA A 359 22.66 -12.73 -27.50
N HIS A 360 21.46 -12.17 -27.30
CA HIS A 360 21.16 -10.77 -27.63
C HIS A 360 22.05 -9.78 -26.86
N TYR A 361 22.13 -9.93 -25.52
CA TYR A 361 22.93 -9.03 -24.69
C TYR A 361 24.44 -9.16 -24.92
N LYS A 362 24.95 -10.38 -25.20
CA LYS A 362 26.34 -10.60 -25.62
C LYS A 362 26.63 -9.94 -26.96
N GLN A 363 25.73 -10.04 -27.93
CA GLN A 363 25.89 -9.38 -29.22
C GLN A 363 25.94 -7.87 -29.06
N ARG A 364 25.06 -7.28 -28.27
CA ARG A 364 25.07 -5.83 -27.98
C ARG A 364 26.33 -5.37 -27.25
N LEU A 365 26.92 -6.22 -26.43
CA LEU A 365 28.19 -5.91 -25.76
C LEU A 365 29.38 -5.88 -26.74
N LEU A 366 29.36 -6.74 -27.79
CA LEU A 366 30.40 -6.86 -28.79
C LEU A 366 30.30 -5.80 -29.93
N GLN A 367 29.09 -5.36 -30.24
CA GLN A 367 28.80 -4.34 -31.25
C GLN A 367 28.34 -3.08 -30.53
N PRO A 368 29.28 -2.14 -30.25
CA PRO A 368 28.84 -0.81 -29.81
C PRO A 368 28.11 -0.17 -31.01
N GLU A 369 26.79 0.04 -30.82
CA GLU A 369 25.92 0.67 -31.82
C GLU A 369 26.53 1.99 -32.28
N GLU A 370 26.79 2.11 -33.57
CA GLU A 370 26.87 3.39 -34.25
C GLU A 370 25.51 4.06 -34.11
N GLU A 371 25.46 5.28 -33.58
CA GLU A 371 24.28 6.08 -33.27
C GLU A 371 23.48 6.45 -34.53
N THR A 372 22.82 5.50 -35.17
CA THR A 372 21.99 5.71 -36.39
C THR A 372 20.53 5.31 -36.22
N GLY A 373 19.94 5.58 -35.04
CA GLY A 373 18.49 5.41 -34.80
C GLY A 373 17.83 6.72 -34.32
N PRO A 374 16.53 6.91 -34.55
CA PRO A 374 15.82 8.04 -33.97
C PRO A 374 16.01 8.08 -32.45
N GLU A 375 16.41 9.23 -31.94
CA GLU A 375 16.67 9.45 -30.50
C GLU A 375 15.39 9.20 -29.70
N ILE A 376 15.28 8.04 -29.08
CA ILE A 376 14.26 7.82 -28.04
C ILE A 376 14.83 8.43 -26.76
N GLN A 377 14.41 9.64 -26.44
CA GLN A 377 14.69 10.27 -25.16
C GLN A 377 13.76 9.65 -24.10
N ALA A 378 14.33 8.88 -23.18
CA ALA A 378 13.59 8.40 -22.03
C ALA A 378 13.24 9.58 -21.11
N GLN A 379 11.95 9.80 -20.85
CA GLN A 379 11.46 10.74 -19.85
C GLN A 379 10.92 9.95 -18.66
N VAL A 380 11.42 10.27 -17.48
CA VAL A 380 10.89 9.74 -16.22
C VAL A 380 10.40 10.93 -15.38
N GLY A 381 9.11 10.97 -15.07
CA GLY A 381 8.52 12.08 -14.30
C GLY A 381 8.64 13.47 -14.95
N GLY A 382 8.68 13.54 -16.30
CA GLY A 382 8.85 14.80 -17.03
C GLY A 382 10.29 15.31 -17.14
N VAL A 383 11.25 14.61 -16.54
CA VAL A 383 12.68 14.92 -16.63
C VAL A 383 13.33 14.08 -17.73
N VAL A 384 13.97 14.74 -18.68
CA VAL A 384 14.74 14.07 -19.74
C VAL A 384 15.98 13.44 -19.10
N MET A 385 16.08 12.11 -19.17
CA MET A 385 17.24 11.38 -18.64
C MET A 385 18.49 11.72 -19.44
N PRO A 386 19.63 12.01 -18.77
CA PRO A 386 20.87 12.25 -19.47
C PRO A 386 21.30 11.00 -20.25
N LYS A 387 21.89 11.20 -21.43
CA LYS A 387 22.41 10.07 -22.23
C LYS A 387 23.45 9.30 -21.42
N MET A 388 23.25 7.99 -21.33
CA MET A 388 24.23 7.10 -20.71
C MET A 388 25.52 7.11 -21.54
N ASP A 389 26.65 7.29 -20.88
CA ASP A 389 27.95 7.14 -21.51
C ASP A 389 28.20 5.65 -21.87
N ARG A 390 29.23 5.42 -22.71
CA ARG A 390 29.58 4.07 -23.17
C ARG A 390 29.89 3.12 -22.00
N LYS A 391 30.54 3.60 -20.93
CA LYS A 391 30.89 2.80 -19.75
C LYS A 391 29.66 2.45 -18.93
N GLN A 392 28.70 3.38 -18.82
CA GLN A 392 27.42 3.13 -18.15
C GLN A 392 26.59 2.09 -18.91
N LYS A 393 26.49 2.21 -20.26
CA LYS A 393 25.80 1.21 -21.09
C LYS A 393 26.44 -0.19 -20.94
N GLU A 394 27.79 -0.26 -21.00
CA GLU A 394 28.52 -1.52 -20.82
C GLU A 394 28.28 -2.12 -19.43
N ARG A 395 28.23 -1.32 -18.37
CA ARG A 395 27.92 -1.76 -17.01
C ARG A 395 26.51 -2.33 -16.92
N VAL A 396 25.52 -1.65 -17.45
CA VAL A 396 24.10 -2.12 -17.45
C VAL A 396 23.98 -3.46 -18.20
N LEU A 397 24.65 -3.61 -19.34
CA LEU A 397 24.66 -4.89 -20.08
C LEU A 397 25.34 -6.02 -19.29
N LYS A 398 26.41 -5.73 -18.56
CA LYS A 398 27.08 -6.72 -17.69
C LYS A 398 26.20 -7.10 -16.50
N ASP A 399 25.54 -6.13 -15.86
CA ASP A 399 24.63 -6.38 -14.75
C ASP A 399 23.42 -7.23 -15.21
N ALA A 400 22.92 -7.00 -16.43
CA ALA A 400 21.91 -7.84 -17.05
C ALA A 400 22.41 -9.31 -17.25
N LEU A 401 23.61 -9.48 -17.80
CA LEU A 401 24.21 -10.82 -17.96
C LEU A 401 24.42 -11.52 -16.63
N ASN A 402 24.84 -10.82 -15.57
CA ASN A 402 24.96 -11.38 -14.22
C ASN A 402 23.60 -11.87 -13.70
N THR A 403 22.51 -11.15 -13.99
CA THR A 403 21.16 -11.58 -13.64
C THR A 403 20.76 -12.85 -14.38
N PHE A 404 21.09 -12.96 -15.68
CA PHE A 404 20.85 -14.19 -16.44
C PHE A 404 21.67 -15.35 -15.93
N ASP A 405 22.94 -15.14 -15.56
CA ASP A 405 23.78 -16.18 -14.95
C ASP A 405 23.19 -16.68 -13.63
N LEU A 406 22.63 -15.77 -12.82
CA LEU A 406 21.93 -16.16 -11.58
C LEU A 406 20.69 -17.02 -11.86
N ILE A 407 19.88 -16.64 -12.85
CA ILE A 407 18.72 -17.44 -13.29
C ILE A 407 19.20 -18.81 -13.79
N GLN A 408 20.21 -18.85 -14.65
CA GLN A 408 20.79 -20.07 -15.20
C GLN A 408 21.27 -21.02 -14.11
N PHE A 409 22.00 -20.52 -13.12
CA PHE A 409 22.51 -21.31 -12.01
C PHE A 409 21.37 -21.98 -11.22
N ASN A 410 20.32 -21.24 -10.89
CA ASN A 410 19.17 -21.79 -10.17
C ASN A 410 18.37 -22.77 -11.06
N LEU A 411 18.29 -22.51 -12.36
CA LEU A 411 17.58 -23.34 -13.33
C LEU A 411 18.26 -24.72 -13.51
N VAL A 412 19.59 -24.77 -13.52
CA VAL A 412 20.33 -26.03 -13.56
C VAL A 412 19.94 -26.95 -12.40
N ARG A 413 19.89 -26.38 -11.17
CA ARG A 413 19.45 -27.14 -9.99
C ARG A 413 18.03 -27.68 -10.13
N LEU A 414 17.10 -26.87 -10.71
CA LEU A 414 15.74 -27.35 -10.95
C LEU A 414 15.68 -28.44 -11.99
N ARG A 415 16.48 -28.32 -13.07
CA ARG A 415 16.56 -29.34 -14.15
C ARG A 415 17.08 -30.68 -13.64
N ASP A 416 18.09 -30.65 -12.77
CA ASP A 416 18.61 -31.87 -12.12
C ASP A 416 17.52 -32.59 -11.31
N LEU A 417 16.63 -31.83 -10.64
CA LEU A 417 15.51 -32.41 -9.89
C LEU A 417 14.35 -32.90 -10.79
N LEU A 418 14.27 -32.41 -12.02
CA LEU A 418 13.25 -32.78 -13.00
C LEU A 418 13.72 -33.91 -13.94
N ASP A 419 14.97 -34.35 -13.81
CA ASP A 419 15.64 -35.34 -14.72
C ASP A 419 15.61 -34.82 -16.18
N LEU A 420 15.99 -33.56 -16.42
CA LEU A 420 16.03 -32.86 -17.72
C LEU A 420 17.46 -32.58 -18.19
#